data_443acdbf44fed88657eebfdc93464e2c
#
_entry.id   443acdbf44fed88657eebfdc93464e2c
#
_cell.length_a   1.000
_cell.length_b   1.000
_cell.length_c   1.000
_cell.angle_alpha   90.00
_cell.angle_beta   90.00
_cell.angle_gamma   90.00
#
_symmetry.space_group_name_H-M   'P 1'
#
loop_
_entity.id
_entity.type
_entity.pdbx_description
1 polymer ?
#
loop_
_entity_poly.entity_id
_entity_poly.type
_entity_poly.pdbx_seq_one_letter_code
_entity_poly.pdbx_strand_id
1 'polypeptide(L)'
;MERVLIGKAVVAGSAEGPALVSKEPLSFWGGICPRTGEIIDRRHEQSGAVVAGKVFVFPQGKGSSTSSATLTETIRSGVAPAAIINLKVDPILALGSIVADELYRQSIPVVVLTEEDFYSIKQGDYLTVEPDGKVMVGTKPSAV
;
A
#
# COMPACT_ATOMS: atom_id res chain seq x y z
N MET A 1 14.02 -11.96 -12.74
CA MET A 1 15.22 -11.76 -11.91
C MET A 1 14.82 -11.07 -10.62
N GLU A 2 15.18 -11.67 -9.50
CA GLU A 2 14.84 -11.11 -8.21
C GLU A 2 15.86 -10.05 -7.79
N ARG A 3 15.38 -9.04 -7.10
CA ARG A 3 16.22 -8.03 -6.49
C ARG A 3 15.61 -7.60 -5.17
N VAL A 4 16.44 -7.03 -4.29
CA VAL A 4 16.04 -6.62 -2.95
C VAL A 4 16.20 -5.12 -2.82
N LEU A 5 15.13 -4.45 -2.39
CA LEU A 5 15.14 -3.03 -2.08
C LEU A 5 15.14 -2.89 -0.56
N ILE A 6 15.95 -1.96 -0.06
CA ILE A 6 16.06 -1.73 1.39
C ILE A 6 15.20 -0.51 1.73
N GLY A 7 14.05 -0.76 2.31
CA GLY A 7 13.13 0.29 2.71
C GLY A 7 13.15 0.53 4.21
N LYS A 8 12.38 1.54 4.61
CA LYS A 8 12.17 1.87 6.02
C LYS A 8 10.75 1.46 6.39
N ALA A 9 10.61 0.54 7.33
CA ALA A 9 9.31 0.13 7.82
C ALA A 9 8.74 1.21 8.73
N VAL A 10 7.69 1.89 8.28
CA VAL A 10 6.93 2.84 9.10
C VAL A 10 5.93 2.08 9.95
N VAL A 11 5.31 1.06 9.35
CA VAL A 11 4.52 0.06 10.07
C VAL A 11 5.08 -1.30 9.66
N ALA A 12 5.61 -2.04 10.63
CA ALA A 12 6.21 -3.33 10.35
C ALA A 12 5.15 -4.39 10.02
N GLY A 13 5.50 -5.32 9.15
CA GLY A 13 4.63 -6.45 8.83
C GLY A 13 5.14 -7.19 7.61
N SER A 14 4.51 -8.33 7.34
CA SER A 14 4.83 -9.17 6.20
C SER A 14 3.63 -9.22 5.26
N ALA A 15 3.87 -9.06 3.97
CA ALA A 15 2.81 -9.16 2.98
C ALA A 15 3.43 -9.41 1.61
N GLU A 16 2.63 -9.88 0.68
CA GLU A 16 3.06 -10.07 -0.69
C GLU A 16 1.89 -9.91 -1.65
N GLY A 17 2.18 -9.54 -2.87
CA GLY A 17 1.18 -9.39 -3.91
C GLY A 17 1.72 -8.66 -5.12
N PRO A 18 0.91 -8.56 -6.17
CA PRO A 18 1.31 -7.79 -7.35
C PRO A 18 1.28 -6.30 -7.06
N ALA A 19 2.20 -5.57 -7.67
CA ALA A 19 2.28 -4.13 -7.51
C ALA A 19 1.18 -3.43 -8.30
N LEU A 20 0.44 -2.56 -7.62
CA LEU A 20 -0.42 -1.58 -8.26
C LEU A 20 0.30 -0.25 -8.12
N VAL A 21 0.83 0.26 -9.23
CA VAL A 21 1.74 1.41 -9.22
C VAL A 21 1.03 2.67 -9.68
N SER A 22 1.21 3.74 -8.91
CA SER A 22 0.77 5.07 -9.28
C SER A 22 1.90 6.07 -9.07
N LYS A 23 2.00 7.01 -10.00
CA LYS A 23 2.91 8.15 -9.87
C LYS A 23 2.23 9.34 -9.22
N GLU A 24 0.92 9.24 -8.99
CA GLU A 24 0.12 10.30 -8.40
C GLU A 24 -0.21 9.98 -6.95
N PRO A 25 -0.23 11.01 -6.07
CA PRO A 25 -0.78 10.83 -4.73
C PRO A 25 -2.26 10.45 -4.78
N LEU A 26 -2.75 9.85 -3.72
CA LEU A 26 -4.16 9.50 -3.60
C LEU A 26 -4.64 9.76 -2.18
N SER A 27 -5.82 10.37 -2.04
CA SER A 27 -6.49 10.47 -0.76
C SER A 27 -7.33 9.21 -0.54
N PHE A 28 -7.15 8.53 0.58
CA PHE A 28 -8.01 7.40 0.91
C PHE A 28 -9.44 7.87 1.18
N TRP A 29 -9.58 9.05 1.79
CA TRP A 29 -10.91 9.63 1.96
C TRP A 29 -11.40 10.18 0.62
N GLY A 30 -12.50 9.62 0.13
CA GLY A 30 -13.07 10.02 -1.17
C GLY A 30 -12.36 9.43 -2.38
N GLY A 31 -11.19 8.84 -2.21
CA GLY A 31 -10.42 8.24 -3.32
C GLY A 31 -10.53 6.73 -3.39
N ILE A 32 -10.81 6.07 -2.27
CA ILE A 32 -10.99 4.62 -2.21
C ILE A 32 -12.32 4.30 -1.54
N CYS A 33 -13.07 3.38 -2.14
CA CYS A 33 -14.29 2.87 -1.51
C CYS A 33 -13.92 1.88 -0.41
N PRO A 34 -14.24 2.18 0.87
CA PRO A 34 -13.83 1.30 1.97
C PRO A 34 -14.54 -0.04 2.02
N ARG A 35 -15.58 -0.22 1.21
CA ARG A 35 -16.31 -1.48 1.16
C ARG A 35 -15.81 -2.41 0.07
N THR A 36 -15.21 -1.87 -0.99
CA THR A 36 -14.78 -2.65 -2.17
C THR A 36 -13.28 -2.58 -2.42
N GLY A 37 -12.60 -1.55 -1.92
CA GLY A 37 -11.19 -1.31 -2.23
C GLY A 37 -10.97 -0.70 -3.61
N GLU A 38 -12.05 -0.27 -4.28
CA GLU A 38 -11.93 0.34 -5.60
C GLU A 38 -11.45 1.78 -5.50
N ILE A 39 -10.53 2.18 -6.40
CA ILE A 39 -10.13 3.57 -6.53
C ILE A 39 -11.24 4.29 -7.28
N ILE A 40 -11.97 5.14 -6.56
CA ILE A 40 -13.15 5.83 -7.07
C ILE A 40 -12.89 7.27 -7.47
N ASP A 41 -11.69 7.79 -7.24
CA ASP A 41 -11.28 9.10 -7.73
C ASP A 41 -11.12 9.03 -9.25
N ARG A 42 -12.07 9.60 -9.95
CA ARG A 42 -12.11 9.52 -11.43
C ARG A 42 -10.95 10.23 -12.11
N ARG A 43 -10.27 11.12 -11.40
CA ARG A 43 -9.13 11.87 -11.95
C ARG A 43 -7.81 11.14 -11.72
N HIS A 44 -7.81 10.08 -10.93
CA HIS A 44 -6.60 9.34 -10.64
C HIS A 44 -6.27 8.38 -11.78
N GLU A 45 -4.99 8.20 -12.09
CA GLU A 45 -4.54 7.34 -13.18
C GLU A 45 -4.95 5.87 -13.00
N GLN A 46 -5.16 5.42 -11.75
CA GLN A 46 -5.59 4.06 -11.46
C GLN A 46 -7.08 3.97 -11.14
N SER A 47 -7.87 4.95 -11.58
CA SER A 47 -9.32 4.94 -11.37
C SER A 47 -9.93 3.62 -11.85
N GLY A 48 -10.76 3.00 -11.03
CA GLY A 48 -11.40 1.72 -11.32
C GLY A 48 -10.61 0.51 -10.87
N ALA A 49 -9.32 0.66 -10.54
CA ALA A 49 -8.54 -0.46 -10.03
C ALA A 49 -8.94 -0.77 -8.58
N VAL A 50 -8.80 -2.03 -8.19
CA VAL A 50 -9.08 -2.49 -6.84
C VAL A 50 -7.77 -2.75 -6.12
N VAL A 51 -7.58 -2.12 -4.95
CA VAL A 51 -6.32 -2.24 -4.21
C VAL A 51 -6.24 -3.55 -3.40
N ALA A 52 -7.38 -4.21 -3.17
CA ALA A 52 -7.44 -5.39 -2.31
C ALA A 52 -6.43 -6.46 -2.73
N GLY A 53 -5.63 -6.91 -1.80
CA GLY A 53 -4.65 -7.97 -2.02
C GLY A 53 -3.43 -7.57 -2.85
N LYS A 54 -3.33 -6.32 -3.24
CA LYS A 54 -2.20 -5.81 -4.02
C LYS A 54 -1.28 -4.99 -3.14
N VAL A 55 -0.01 -4.90 -3.53
CA VAL A 55 0.91 -3.96 -2.88
C VAL A 55 0.74 -2.63 -3.60
N PHE A 56 0.15 -1.65 -2.90
CA PHE A 56 -0.15 -0.35 -3.49
C PHE A 56 1.07 0.55 -3.38
N VAL A 57 1.64 0.90 -4.54
CA VAL A 57 2.86 1.71 -4.64
C VAL A 57 2.45 3.08 -5.16
N PHE A 58 2.47 4.08 -4.28
CA PHE A 58 2.10 5.45 -4.66
C PHE A 58 2.88 6.44 -3.78
N PRO A 59 3.10 7.68 -4.25
CA PRO A 59 4.05 8.56 -3.57
C PRO A 59 3.67 8.86 -2.11
N GLN A 60 2.43 9.21 -1.88
CA GLN A 60 1.91 9.56 -0.54
C GLN A 60 0.41 9.78 -0.62
N GLY A 61 -0.25 9.78 0.53
CA GLY A 61 -1.60 10.26 0.62
C GLY A 61 -1.65 11.76 0.40
N LYS A 62 -2.83 12.28 0.13
CA LYS A 62 -3.04 13.72 0.06
C LYS A 62 -4.29 14.10 0.83
N GLY A 63 -4.22 15.23 1.48
CA GLY A 63 -5.37 15.86 2.11
C GLY A 63 -5.64 15.40 3.54
N SER A 64 -6.81 14.91 3.77
CA SER A 64 -7.51 14.85 5.03
C SER A 64 -6.98 13.83 6.04
N SER A 65 -6.99 14.22 7.33
CA SER A 65 -6.79 13.30 8.44
C SER A 65 -7.86 12.20 8.48
N THR A 66 -9.00 12.41 7.84
CA THR A 66 -10.05 11.38 7.70
C THR A 66 -9.57 10.18 6.90
N SER A 67 -8.49 10.33 6.11
CA SER A 67 -7.90 9.22 5.39
C SER A 67 -7.42 8.10 6.30
N SER A 68 -6.99 8.41 7.53
CA SER A 68 -6.60 7.36 8.48
C SER A 68 -7.80 6.49 8.86
N ALA A 69 -8.95 7.10 9.10
CA ALA A 69 -10.19 6.36 9.41
C ALA A 69 -10.65 5.54 8.20
N THR A 70 -10.51 6.07 7.00
CA THR A 70 -10.88 5.35 5.78
C THR A 70 -9.98 4.11 5.61
N LEU A 71 -8.68 4.25 5.81
CA LEU A 71 -7.78 3.11 5.73
C LEU A 71 -8.12 2.06 6.79
N THR A 72 -8.39 2.50 8.03
CA THR A 72 -8.80 1.60 9.12
C THR A 72 -10.05 0.81 8.71
N GLU A 73 -11.05 1.47 8.15
CA GLU A 73 -12.28 0.83 7.70
C GLU A 73 -12.04 -0.13 6.53
N THR A 74 -11.16 0.25 5.60
CA THR A 74 -10.79 -0.60 4.47
C THR A 74 -10.13 -1.89 4.96
N ILE A 75 -9.27 -1.78 5.98
CA ILE A 75 -8.63 -2.95 6.61
C ILE A 75 -9.69 -3.83 7.29
N ARG A 76 -10.58 -3.21 8.07
CA ARG A 76 -11.66 -3.94 8.76
C ARG A 76 -12.52 -4.70 7.77
N SER A 77 -12.82 -4.10 6.64
CA SER A 77 -13.68 -4.72 5.61
C SER A 77 -12.97 -5.80 4.80
N GLY A 78 -11.65 -5.98 4.99
CA GLY A 78 -10.90 -7.01 4.28
C GLY A 78 -10.57 -6.68 2.83
N VAL A 79 -10.67 -5.40 2.45
CA VAL A 79 -10.43 -4.97 1.07
C VAL A 79 -9.26 -3.99 0.95
N ALA A 80 -8.43 -3.92 1.99
CA ALA A 80 -7.24 -3.08 1.98
C ALA A 80 -6.15 -3.66 1.08
N PRO A 81 -5.18 -2.82 0.67
CA PRO A 81 -3.97 -3.34 0.05
C PRO A 81 -3.28 -4.35 0.99
N ALA A 82 -2.53 -5.27 0.42
CA ALA A 82 -1.70 -6.17 1.23
C ALA A 82 -0.61 -5.39 1.96
N ALA A 83 -0.08 -4.35 1.31
CA ALA A 83 0.91 -3.45 1.87
C ALA A 83 0.85 -2.11 1.13
N ILE A 84 1.42 -1.08 1.75
CA ILE A 84 1.57 0.23 1.13
C ILE A 84 3.07 0.53 1.02
N ILE A 85 3.48 0.97 -0.17
CA ILE A 85 4.84 1.47 -0.39
C ILE A 85 4.73 2.93 -0.81
N ASN A 86 5.37 3.81 -0.05
CA ASN A 86 5.36 5.25 -0.29
C ASN A 86 6.75 5.75 -0.62
N LEU A 87 6.80 6.92 -1.26
CA LEU A 87 8.03 7.67 -1.50
C LEU A 87 8.36 8.56 -0.31
N LYS A 88 7.34 9.05 0.38
CA LYS A 88 7.48 9.92 1.54
C LYS A 88 6.70 9.36 2.72
N VAL A 89 7.21 9.59 3.93
CA VAL A 89 6.52 9.18 5.14
C VAL A 89 5.16 9.88 5.21
N ASP A 90 4.12 9.09 5.41
CA ASP A 90 2.75 9.58 5.56
C ASP A 90 2.21 9.15 6.92
N PRO A 91 2.29 10.02 7.93
CA PRO A 91 1.83 9.66 9.28
C PRO A 91 0.34 9.34 9.35
N ILE A 92 -0.47 9.94 8.48
CA ILE A 92 -1.92 9.72 8.47
C ILE A 92 -2.24 8.29 8.06
N LEU A 93 -1.60 7.80 7.00
CA LEU A 93 -1.80 6.41 6.57
C LEU A 93 -1.22 5.43 7.57
N ALA A 94 -0.02 5.72 8.10
CA ALA A 94 0.58 4.89 9.13
C ALA A 94 -0.35 4.77 10.34
N LEU A 95 -0.94 5.89 10.77
CA LEU A 95 -1.89 5.89 11.88
C LEU A 95 -3.09 4.99 11.61
N GLY A 96 -3.62 5.00 10.39
CA GLY A 96 -4.75 4.16 10.01
C GLY A 96 -4.47 2.68 10.21
N SER A 97 -3.27 2.22 9.81
CA SER A 97 -2.88 0.83 10.00
C SER A 97 -2.65 0.51 11.49
N ILE A 98 -2.03 1.42 12.24
CA ILE A 98 -1.80 1.25 13.67
C ILE A 98 -3.13 1.15 14.43
N VAL A 99 -4.08 2.01 14.10
CA VAL A 99 -5.41 1.99 14.74
C VAL A 99 -6.15 0.69 14.41
N ALA A 100 -6.06 0.22 13.17
CA ALA A 100 -6.69 -1.05 12.78
C ALA A 100 -6.10 -2.22 13.57
N ASP A 101 -4.79 -2.22 13.80
CA ASP A 101 -4.15 -3.25 14.61
C ASP A 101 -4.66 -3.21 16.05
N GLU A 102 -4.77 -2.03 16.62
CA GLU A 102 -5.24 -1.84 17.98
C GLU A 102 -6.69 -2.29 18.17
N LEU A 103 -7.56 -1.95 17.23
CA LEU A 103 -8.99 -2.22 17.33
C LEU A 103 -9.39 -3.60 16.84
N TYR A 104 -8.75 -4.10 15.79
CA TYR A 104 -9.19 -5.31 15.08
C TYR A 104 -8.09 -6.36 14.99
N ARG A 105 -6.91 -6.11 15.50
CA ARG A 105 -5.75 -6.98 15.39
C ARG A 105 -5.40 -7.32 13.95
N GLN A 106 -5.64 -6.36 13.07
CA GLN A 106 -5.33 -6.45 11.65
C GLN A 106 -4.59 -5.19 11.25
N SER A 107 -3.45 -5.34 10.59
CA SER A 107 -2.70 -4.21 10.10
C SER A 107 -2.11 -4.55 8.74
N ILE A 108 -1.66 -3.53 8.04
CA ILE A 108 -0.90 -3.71 6.82
C ILE A 108 0.44 -3.01 6.97
N PRO A 109 1.52 -3.58 6.43
CA PRO A 109 2.82 -2.91 6.49
C PRO A 109 2.83 -1.67 5.60
N VAL A 110 3.55 -0.65 6.06
CA VAL A 110 3.77 0.59 5.32
C VAL A 110 5.27 0.81 5.27
N VAL A 111 5.83 0.87 4.07
CA VAL A 111 7.26 0.98 3.84
C VAL A 111 7.54 2.20 2.98
N VAL A 112 8.60 2.93 3.29
CA VAL A 112 9.07 4.05 2.50
C VAL A 112 10.37 3.65 1.80
N LEU A 113 10.44 3.86 0.49
CA LEU A 113 11.62 3.61 -0.32
C LEU A 113 12.28 4.92 -0.75
N THR A 114 13.55 4.84 -1.11
CA THR A 114 14.22 5.97 -1.76
C THR A 114 13.57 6.24 -3.12
N GLU A 115 13.77 7.44 -3.64
CA GLU A 115 13.23 7.82 -4.94
C GLU A 115 13.65 6.84 -6.04
N GLU A 116 14.93 6.49 -6.07
CA GLU A 116 15.45 5.54 -7.05
C GLU A 116 14.75 4.19 -6.97
N ASP A 117 14.63 3.63 -5.77
CA ASP A 117 14.01 2.33 -5.57
C ASP A 117 12.50 2.38 -5.83
N PHE A 118 11.85 3.45 -5.38
CA PHE A 118 10.42 3.62 -5.59
C PHE A 118 10.07 3.60 -7.08
N TYR A 119 10.78 4.38 -7.89
CA TYR A 119 10.49 4.46 -9.32
C TYR A 119 10.99 3.26 -10.11
N SER A 120 11.76 2.38 -9.50
CA SER A 120 12.22 1.15 -10.15
C SER A 120 11.14 0.05 -10.19
N ILE A 121 10.10 0.17 -9.37
CA ILE A 121 9.01 -0.81 -9.33
C ILE A 121 8.06 -0.54 -10.49
N LYS A 122 7.71 -1.60 -11.20
CA LYS A 122 6.81 -1.51 -12.36
C LYS A 122 5.48 -2.17 -12.06
N GLN A 123 4.45 -1.68 -12.74
CA GLN A 123 3.11 -2.25 -12.64
C GLN A 123 3.16 -3.76 -12.90
N GLY A 124 2.60 -4.52 -11.98
CA GLY A 124 2.55 -5.98 -12.09
C GLY A 124 3.73 -6.73 -11.51
N ASP A 125 4.80 -6.03 -11.10
CA ASP A 125 5.89 -6.68 -10.39
C ASP A 125 5.34 -7.38 -9.14
N TYR A 126 5.85 -8.57 -8.83
CA TYR A 126 5.45 -9.26 -7.62
C TYR A 126 6.35 -8.83 -6.47
N LEU A 127 5.74 -8.30 -5.41
CA LEU A 127 6.49 -7.73 -4.29
C LEU A 127 6.24 -8.53 -3.03
N THR A 128 7.32 -8.80 -2.29
CA THR A 128 7.25 -9.40 -0.95
C THR A 128 7.83 -8.39 0.03
N VAL A 129 7.00 -7.97 1.00
CA VAL A 129 7.40 -7.00 2.01
C VAL A 129 7.71 -7.75 3.30
N GLU A 130 8.86 -7.46 3.89
CA GLU A 130 9.32 -8.10 5.13
C GLU A 130 9.24 -7.14 6.31
N PRO A 131 9.18 -7.66 7.56
CA PRO A 131 9.00 -6.81 8.75
C PRO A 131 10.10 -5.77 8.96
N ASP A 132 11.29 -6.01 8.44
CA ASP A 132 12.41 -5.07 8.58
C ASP A 132 12.39 -3.95 7.51
N GLY A 133 11.42 -3.97 6.63
CA GLY A 133 11.29 -2.97 5.55
C GLY A 133 11.90 -3.39 4.23
N LYS A 134 12.48 -4.56 4.14
CA LYS A 134 12.97 -5.07 2.85
C LYS A 134 11.80 -5.36 1.92
N VAL A 135 11.98 -5.06 0.65
CA VAL A 135 11.02 -5.36 -0.40
C VAL A 135 11.72 -6.18 -1.47
N MET A 136 11.27 -7.40 -1.64
CA MET A 136 11.81 -8.27 -2.68
C MET A 136 10.95 -8.13 -3.92
N VAL A 137 11.60 -7.83 -5.04
CA VAL A 137 10.94 -7.65 -6.34
C VAL A 137 11.25 -8.87 -7.20
N GLY A 138 10.22 -9.55 -7.67
CA GLY A 138 10.41 -10.74 -8.47
C GLY A 138 9.19 -11.06 -9.32
N THR A 139 9.11 -12.30 -9.75
CA THR A 139 7.97 -12.80 -10.47
C THR A 139 7.05 -13.54 -9.49
N LYS A 140 5.77 -13.57 -9.80
CA LYS A 140 4.81 -14.31 -9.01
C LYS A 140 5.24 -15.76 -8.89
N PRO A 141 5.29 -16.35 -7.68
CA PRO A 141 5.59 -17.76 -7.53
C PRO A 141 4.61 -18.61 -8.33
N SER A 142 5.14 -19.65 -8.96
CA SER A 142 4.28 -20.57 -9.70
C SER A 142 3.30 -21.22 -8.74
N ALA A 143 2.02 -21.17 -9.09
CA ALA A 143 1.02 -21.95 -8.37
C ALA A 143 1.22 -23.40 -8.78
N VAL A 144 1.71 -24.19 -7.84
CA VAL A 144 1.88 -25.63 -8.07
C VAL A 144 0.79 -26.38 -7.33
#